data_dbbfb0378064e6d770f776ebf4a9bd51
#
_entry.id   dbbfb0378064e6d770f776ebf4a9bd51
#
_cell.length_a   1.000
_cell.length_b   1.000
_cell.length_c   1.000
_cell.angle_alpha   90.00
_cell.angle_beta   90.00
_cell.angle_gamma   90.00
#
_symmetry.space_group_name_H-M   'P 1'
#
loop_
_entity.id
_entity.type
_entity.pdbx_description
1 polymer ?
#
loop_
_entity_poly.entity_id
_entity_poly.type
_entity_poly.pdbx_seq_one_letter_code
_entity_poly.pdbx_strand_id
1 'polypeptide(L)'
;MPTSMSGKRDKRIDSARKIAAEGGATLDPEILFKRASKDDLERYTPEMLALTAAHAQREIAGWGGGKPRVSIQTLPGVEPGGTKVSVIAITETNMPFLYDSIMGEVTSTHRDIHLAVHPILVADPGKAMALFDPDLDSDPAHRVSHIQIHLSELAPAEARALEARIGEVLDQVHQAVQDWPEMT
;
A
#
# COMPACT_ATOMS: atom_id res chain seq x y z
N MET A 1 -30.46 -13.08 5.22
CA MET A 1 -30.02 -11.94 6.04
C MET A 1 -28.50 -11.85 6.02
N PRO A 2 -27.88 -10.98 5.24
CA PRO A 2 -26.41 -10.87 5.21
C PRO A 2 -25.93 -9.69 6.06
N THR A 3 -26.13 -9.73 7.37
CA THR A 3 -25.79 -8.56 8.23
C THR A 3 -24.62 -8.79 9.17
N SER A 4 -23.99 -9.99 9.21
CA SER A 4 -22.98 -10.25 10.23
C SER A 4 -21.52 -10.10 9.76
N MET A 5 -21.28 -10.05 8.46
CA MET A 5 -19.91 -10.12 7.91
C MET A 5 -19.25 -8.74 7.75
N SER A 6 -20.02 -7.70 7.43
CA SER A 6 -19.53 -6.33 7.37
C SER A 6 -19.14 -5.80 8.76
N GLY A 7 -19.92 -6.11 9.78
CA GLY A 7 -19.70 -5.60 11.13
C GLY A 7 -18.40 -6.08 11.81
N LYS A 8 -17.87 -7.25 11.41
CA LYS A 8 -16.63 -7.78 12.01
C LYS A 8 -15.37 -7.14 11.44
N ARG A 9 -15.41 -6.82 10.14
CA ARG A 9 -14.33 -6.07 9.45
C ARG A 9 -14.21 -4.66 10.02
N ASP A 10 -15.34 -3.98 10.13
CA ASP A 10 -15.39 -2.61 10.63
C ASP A 10 -14.86 -2.50 12.06
N LYS A 11 -15.19 -3.46 12.94
CA LYS A 11 -14.68 -3.49 14.32
C LYS A 11 -13.16 -3.64 14.40
N ARG A 12 -12.57 -4.44 13.53
CA ARG A 12 -11.10 -4.66 13.50
C ARG A 12 -10.38 -3.41 13.04
N ILE A 13 -10.88 -2.77 11.99
CA ILE A 13 -10.35 -1.50 11.49
C ILE A 13 -10.56 -0.40 12.53
N ASP A 14 -11.73 -0.33 13.17
CA ASP A 14 -12.01 0.63 14.23
C ASP A 14 -11.05 0.49 15.42
N SER A 15 -10.75 -0.74 15.81
CA SER A 15 -9.75 -1.00 16.86
C SER A 15 -8.35 -0.56 16.43
N ALA A 16 -7.97 -0.84 15.19
CA ALA A 16 -6.70 -0.39 14.63
C ALA A 16 -6.60 1.14 14.58
N ARG A 17 -7.69 1.83 14.26
CA ARG A 17 -7.77 3.29 14.27
C ARG A 17 -7.52 3.88 15.66
N LYS A 18 -8.09 3.28 16.70
CA LYS A 18 -7.86 3.70 18.08
C LYS A 18 -6.39 3.55 18.49
N ILE A 19 -5.80 2.38 18.19
CA ILE A 19 -4.38 2.12 18.48
C ILE A 19 -3.49 3.11 17.75
N ALA A 20 -3.76 3.36 16.47
CA ALA A 20 -3.00 4.30 15.65
C ALA A 20 -3.10 5.74 16.21
N ALA A 21 -4.29 6.17 16.57
CA ALA A 21 -4.54 7.50 17.16
C ALA A 21 -3.81 7.68 18.50
N GLU A 22 -3.83 6.68 19.37
CA GLU A 22 -3.11 6.67 20.65
C GLU A 22 -1.59 6.75 20.44
N GLY A 23 -1.08 6.17 19.35
CA GLY A 23 0.32 6.26 18.93
C GLY A 23 0.71 7.55 18.21
N GLY A 24 -0.22 8.51 18.06
CA GLY A 24 0.03 9.78 17.38
C GLY A 24 0.03 9.69 15.85
N ALA A 25 -0.55 8.65 15.27
CA ALA A 25 -0.63 8.49 13.82
C ALA A 25 -1.50 9.56 13.17
N THR A 26 -1.09 10.04 12.01
CA THR A 26 -1.85 10.99 11.18
C THR A 26 -2.54 10.33 9.99
N LEU A 27 -2.11 9.14 9.59
CA LEU A 27 -2.77 8.33 8.58
C LEU A 27 -3.81 7.42 9.23
N ASP A 28 -5.06 7.57 8.83
CA ASP A 28 -6.14 6.71 9.31
C ASP A 28 -6.02 5.31 8.68
N PRO A 29 -5.92 4.23 9.48
CA PRO A 29 -5.88 2.88 8.96
C PRO A 29 -7.04 2.52 8.02
N GLU A 30 -8.23 3.11 8.20
CA GLU A 30 -9.35 2.88 7.29
C GLU A 30 -9.01 3.27 5.85
N ILE A 31 -8.26 4.36 5.66
CA ILE A 31 -7.82 4.81 4.34
C ILE A 31 -7.01 3.72 3.63
N LEU A 32 -6.11 3.07 4.37
CA LEU A 32 -5.25 2.02 3.82
C LEU A 32 -6.03 0.74 3.51
N PHE A 33 -6.94 0.34 4.39
CA PHE A 33 -7.57 -0.99 4.35
C PHE A 33 -8.99 -1.02 3.79
N LYS A 34 -9.58 0.10 3.42
CA LYS A 34 -10.99 0.18 2.98
C LYS A 34 -11.32 -0.78 1.84
N ARG A 35 -10.39 -0.96 0.91
CA ARG A 35 -10.56 -1.84 -0.26
C ARG A 35 -9.76 -3.15 -0.17
N ALA A 36 -9.17 -3.44 0.98
CA ALA A 36 -8.43 -4.68 1.17
C ALA A 36 -9.37 -5.89 1.18
N SER A 37 -8.86 -7.05 0.77
CA SER A 37 -9.58 -8.31 0.86
C SER A 37 -9.94 -8.61 2.30
N LYS A 38 -11.17 -9.03 2.52
CA LYS A 38 -11.64 -9.43 3.85
C LYS A 38 -10.86 -10.64 4.39
N ASP A 39 -10.62 -11.61 3.54
CA ASP A 39 -9.91 -12.84 3.92
C ASP A 39 -8.47 -12.53 4.34
N ASP A 40 -7.82 -11.59 3.66
CA ASP A 40 -6.49 -11.13 4.04
C ASP A 40 -6.51 -10.42 5.38
N LEU A 41 -7.47 -9.54 5.61
CA LEU A 41 -7.60 -8.79 6.87
C LEU A 41 -7.88 -9.69 8.07
N GLU A 42 -8.54 -10.84 7.88
CA GLU A 42 -8.83 -11.80 8.95
C GLU A 42 -7.56 -12.40 9.56
N ARG A 43 -6.48 -12.41 8.83
CA ARG A 43 -5.16 -12.91 9.30
C ARG A 43 -4.43 -11.92 10.19
N TYR A 44 -4.86 -10.66 10.22
CA TYR A 44 -4.19 -9.58 10.93
C TYR A 44 -4.95 -9.19 12.19
N THR A 45 -4.22 -8.97 13.29
CA THR A 45 -4.79 -8.36 14.49
C THR A 45 -4.92 -6.85 14.31
N PRO A 46 -5.75 -6.16 15.11
CA PRO A 46 -5.80 -4.70 15.09
C PRO A 46 -4.44 -4.03 15.30
N GLU A 47 -3.59 -4.60 16.15
CA GLU A 47 -2.22 -4.13 16.41
C GLU A 47 -1.35 -4.22 15.17
N MET A 48 -1.41 -5.34 14.46
CA MET A 48 -0.69 -5.54 13.19
C MET A 48 -1.15 -4.55 12.13
N LEU A 49 -2.45 -4.31 12.02
CA LEU A 49 -3.00 -3.33 11.09
C LEU A 49 -2.55 -1.91 11.43
N ALA A 50 -2.50 -1.56 12.72
CA ALA A 50 -1.99 -0.26 13.15
C ALA A 50 -0.51 -0.09 12.84
N LEU A 51 0.32 -1.12 13.04
CA LEU A 51 1.75 -1.11 12.68
C LEU A 51 1.94 -0.99 11.17
N THR A 52 1.13 -1.69 10.38
CA THR A 52 1.14 -1.60 8.92
C THR A 52 0.81 -0.18 8.45
N ALA A 53 -0.21 0.44 9.04
CA ALA A 53 -0.58 1.82 8.71
C ALA A 53 0.50 2.83 9.13
N ALA A 54 1.16 2.62 10.27
CA ALA A 54 2.28 3.46 10.71
C ALA A 54 3.47 3.35 9.74
N HIS A 55 3.75 2.17 9.22
CA HIS A 55 4.77 1.98 8.20
C HIS A 55 4.40 2.71 6.90
N ALA A 56 3.17 2.56 6.42
CA ALA A 56 2.67 3.28 5.25
C ALA A 56 2.81 4.80 5.43
N GLN A 57 2.47 5.33 6.59
CA GLN A 57 2.63 6.75 6.90
C GLN A 57 4.07 7.22 6.76
N ARG A 58 5.04 6.46 7.28
CA ARG A 58 6.46 6.79 7.17
C ARG A 58 6.93 6.77 5.71
N GLU A 59 6.50 5.77 4.96
CA GLU A 59 6.89 5.62 3.55
C GLU A 59 6.32 6.76 2.70
N ILE A 60 5.07 7.12 2.90
CA ILE A 60 4.41 8.23 2.20
C ILE A 60 5.08 9.57 2.58
N ALA A 61 5.36 9.79 3.85
CA ALA A 61 6.04 11.00 4.32
C ALA A 61 7.48 11.10 3.79
N GLY A 62 8.16 9.96 3.60
CA GLY A 62 9.51 9.91 3.04
C GLY A 62 9.56 10.14 1.53
N TRP A 63 8.41 10.09 0.85
CA TRP A 63 8.32 10.43 -0.57
C TRP A 63 8.15 11.94 -0.72
N GLY A 64 9.14 12.59 -1.28
CA GLY A 64 9.14 14.07 -1.47
C GLY A 64 8.54 14.53 -2.78
N GLY A 65 7.85 13.65 -3.52
CA GLY A 65 7.44 13.90 -4.90
C GLY A 65 8.54 13.55 -5.91
N GLY A 66 8.22 13.52 -7.17
CA GLY A 66 9.16 13.19 -8.24
C GLY A 66 9.38 11.68 -8.37
N LYS A 67 10.59 11.20 -8.14
CA LYS A 67 10.93 9.78 -8.32
C LYS A 67 10.17 8.87 -7.37
N PRO A 68 9.76 7.66 -7.83
CA PRO A 68 9.12 6.68 -6.96
C PRO A 68 9.98 6.35 -5.74
N ARG A 69 9.32 6.20 -4.59
CA ARG A 69 9.94 5.64 -3.40
C ARG A 69 9.59 4.17 -3.32
N VAL A 70 10.60 3.33 -3.32
CA VAL A 70 10.46 1.87 -3.20
C VAL A 70 11.25 1.41 -1.99
N SER A 71 10.64 0.60 -1.14
CA SER A 71 11.33 -0.08 -0.04
C SER A 71 10.81 -1.50 0.14
N ILE A 72 11.68 -2.38 0.58
CA ILE A 72 11.32 -3.73 1.00
C ILE A 72 11.96 -3.97 2.36
N GLN A 73 11.14 -4.17 3.38
CA GLN A 73 11.59 -4.32 4.77
C GLN A 73 10.89 -5.48 5.45
N THR A 74 11.60 -6.19 6.30
CA THR A 74 10.95 -7.10 7.25
C THR A 74 10.37 -6.25 8.38
N LEU A 75 9.05 -6.34 8.57
CA LEU A 75 8.34 -5.51 9.53
C LEU A 75 7.96 -6.33 10.77
N PRO A 76 8.66 -6.13 11.91
CA PRO A 76 8.35 -6.86 13.14
C PRO A 76 6.96 -6.50 13.69
N GLY A 77 6.29 -7.49 14.26
CA GLY A 77 4.98 -7.29 14.88
C GLY A 77 3.80 -7.36 13.92
N VAL A 78 4.03 -7.56 12.62
CA VAL A 78 2.98 -7.78 11.62
C VAL A 78 3.04 -9.20 11.03
N GLU A 79 3.35 -10.17 11.83
CA GLU A 79 3.60 -11.56 11.44
C GLU A 79 2.32 -12.40 11.54
N PRO A 80 1.48 -12.47 10.51
CA PRO A 80 0.23 -13.22 10.57
C PRO A 80 0.51 -14.72 10.79
N GLY A 81 -0.08 -15.29 11.86
CA GLY A 81 0.12 -16.70 12.20
C GLY A 81 1.57 -17.07 12.57
N GLY A 82 2.40 -16.10 12.99
CA GLY A 82 3.80 -16.31 13.32
C GLY A 82 4.74 -16.37 12.12
N THR A 83 4.25 -16.15 10.91
CA THR A 83 5.04 -16.09 9.68
C THR A 83 5.62 -14.70 9.49
N LYS A 84 6.94 -14.59 9.44
CA LYS A 84 7.61 -13.31 9.13
C LYS A 84 7.25 -12.85 7.73
N VAL A 85 7.07 -11.55 7.58
CA VAL A 85 6.73 -10.94 6.31
C VAL A 85 7.75 -9.90 5.87
N SER A 86 8.02 -9.89 4.57
CA SER A 86 8.69 -8.78 3.91
C SER A 86 7.62 -7.86 3.35
N VAL A 87 7.71 -6.57 3.67
CA VAL A 87 6.74 -5.56 3.24
C VAL A 87 7.34 -4.74 2.12
N ILE A 88 6.72 -4.82 0.96
CA ILE A 88 7.02 -3.96 -0.19
C ILE A 88 6.16 -2.72 -0.06
N ALA A 89 6.77 -1.54 -0.10
CA ALA A 89 6.07 -0.27 -0.10
C ALA A 89 6.52 0.57 -1.28
N ILE A 90 5.58 1.03 -2.09
CA ILE A 90 5.83 1.86 -3.27
C ILE A 90 4.91 3.07 -3.19
N THR A 91 5.49 4.25 -3.26
CA THR A 91 4.76 5.52 -3.24
C THR A 91 5.20 6.36 -4.44
N GLU A 92 4.24 6.76 -5.25
CA GLU A 92 4.49 7.64 -6.38
C GLU A 92 3.22 8.33 -6.88
N THR A 93 3.36 9.25 -7.82
CA THR A 93 2.24 9.86 -8.52
C THR A 93 1.37 8.80 -9.19
N ASN A 94 0.06 8.88 -9.01
CA ASN A 94 -0.85 7.90 -9.59
C ASN A 94 -0.82 7.92 -11.13
N MET A 95 -0.73 6.74 -11.72
CA MET A 95 -0.77 6.55 -13.17
C MET A 95 -1.33 5.16 -13.53
N PRO A 96 -1.83 4.98 -14.78
CA PRO A 96 -2.32 3.68 -15.22
C PRO A 96 -1.22 2.62 -15.26
N PHE A 97 -1.61 1.35 -15.20
CA PHE A 97 -0.77 0.14 -15.30
C PHE A 97 0.19 -0.11 -14.13
N LEU A 98 0.27 0.80 -13.18
CA LEU A 98 1.22 0.76 -12.08
C LEU A 98 1.07 -0.51 -11.23
N TYR A 99 -0.11 -0.74 -10.69
CA TYR A 99 -0.37 -1.87 -9.79
C TYR A 99 -0.19 -3.22 -10.48
N ASP A 100 -0.77 -3.39 -11.67
CA ASP A 100 -0.71 -4.65 -12.39
C ASP A 100 0.72 -5.02 -12.78
N SER A 101 1.52 -4.06 -13.19
CA SER A 101 2.93 -4.25 -13.54
C SER A 101 3.76 -4.68 -12.33
N ILE A 102 3.55 -4.06 -11.19
CA ILE A 102 4.22 -4.42 -9.94
C ILE A 102 3.78 -5.81 -9.47
N MET A 103 2.48 -6.11 -9.52
CA MET A 103 1.97 -7.43 -9.15
C MET A 103 2.54 -8.54 -10.04
N GLY A 104 2.80 -8.27 -11.31
CA GLY A 104 3.49 -9.21 -12.21
C GLY A 104 4.88 -9.59 -11.68
N GLU A 105 5.67 -8.62 -11.24
CA GLU A 105 6.99 -8.88 -10.65
C GLU A 105 6.90 -9.58 -9.30
N VAL A 106 5.96 -9.19 -8.46
CA VAL A 106 5.79 -9.80 -7.13
C VAL A 106 5.37 -11.26 -7.25
N THR A 107 4.44 -11.58 -8.13
CA THR A 107 4.00 -12.97 -8.34
C THR A 107 5.09 -13.85 -8.92
N SER A 108 6.05 -13.29 -9.65
CA SER A 108 7.22 -14.03 -10.17
C SER A 108 8.14 -14.57 -9.07
N THR A 109 8.05 -14.07 -7.85
CA THR A 109 8.82 -14.57 -6.70
C THR A 109 8.32 -15.91 -6.18
N HIS A 110 7.09 -16.31 -6.54
CA HIS A 110 6.40 -17.49 -6.02
C HIS A 110 6.27 -17.51 -4.50
N ARG A 111 6.36 -16.35 -3.84
CA ARG A 111 6.13 -16.21 -2.40
C ARG A 111 4.64 -15.99 -2.12
N ASP A 112 4.18 -16.47 -0.98
CA ASP A 112 2.82 -16.23 -0.56
C ASP A 112 2.58 -14.75 -0.28
N ILE A 113 1.50 -14.22 -0.83
CA ILE A 113 1.04 -12.85 -0.59
C ILE A 113 0.04 -12.89 0.56
N HIS A 114 0.37 -12.25 1.68
CA HIS A 114 -0.49 -12.21 2.86
C HIS A 114 -1.46 -11.03 2.83
N LEU A 115 -1.04 -9.92 2.24
CA LEU A 115 -1.85 -8.71 2.13
C LEU A 115 -1.36 -7.90 0.94
N ALA A 116 -2.29 -7.34 0.18
CA ALA A 116 -1.99 -6.36 -0.86
C ALA A 116 -3.01 -5.22 -0.77
N VAL A 117 -2.52 -3.99 -0.64
CA VAL A 117 -3.36 -2.79 -0.60
C VAL A 117 -2.83 -1.76 -1.58
N HIS A 118 -3.74 -1.04 -2.22
CA HIS A 118 -3.39 0.00 -3.19
C HIS A 118 -4.37 1.18 -3.07
N PRO A 119 -4.29 1.97 -2.01
CA PRO A 119 -5.07 3.20 -1.95
C PRO A 119 -4.51 4.24 -2.92
N ILE A 120 -5.42 4.92 -3.61
CA ILE A 120 -5.12 6.15 -4.32
C ILE A 120 -5.53 7.28 -3.40
N LEU A 121 -4.57 8.16 -3.10
CA LEU A 121 -4.72 9.21 -2.11
C LEU A 121 -4.74 10.57 -2.79
N VAL A 122 -5.37 11.54 -2.16
CA VAL A 122 -5.27 12.95 -2.54
C VAL A 122 -4.48 13.68 -1.45
N ALA A 123 -3.36 14.24 -1.85
CA ALA A 123 -2.43 14.96 -0.97
C ALA A 123 -2.45 16.46 -1.31
N ASP A 124 -3.57 17.12 -1.05
CA ASP A 124 -3.69 18.56 -1.24
C ASP A 124 -2.88 19.32 -0.19
N PRO A 125 -2.13 20.37 -0.57
CA PRO A 125 -1.37 21.18 0.37
C PRO A 125 -2.26 21.76 1.49
N GLY A 126 -1.83 21.60 2.74
CA GLY A 126 -2.53 22.11 3.91
C GLY A 126 -3.78 21.36 4.32
N LYS A 127 -4.09 20.24 3.68
CA LYS A 127 -5.22 19.37 4.02
C LYS A 127 -4.74 18.00 4.50
N ALA A 128 -5.57 17.34 5.32
CA ALA A 128 -5.35 15.94 5.65
C ALA A 128 -5.45 15.07 4.40
N MET A 129 -4.58 14.06 4.32
CA MET A 129 -4.61 13.10 3.23
C MET A 129 -5.92 12.32 3.24
N ALA A 130 -6.56 12.18 2.09
CA ALA A 130 -7.84 11.49 1.92
C ALA A 130 -7.78 10.47 0.80
N LEU A 131 -8.70 9.51 0.81
CA LEU A 131 -8.89 8.62 -0.34
C LEU A 131 -9.40 9.41 -1.54
N PHE A 132 -8.89 9.07 -2.71
CA PHE A 132 -9.41 9.60 -3.97
C PHE A 132 -10.86 9.13 -4.17
N ASP A 133 -11.73 10.08 -4.44
CA ASP A 133 -13.12 9.86 -4.78
C ASP A 133 -13.38 10.48 -6.16
N PRO A 134 -13.79 9.67 -7.16
CA PRO A 134 -14.04 10.18 -8.50
C PRO A 134 -15.21 11.18 -8.56
N ASP A 135 -16.11 11.18 -7.57
CA ASP A 135 -17.22 12.11 -7.48
C ASP A 135 -16.84 13.46 -6.90
N LEU A 136 -15.64 13.57 -6.32
CA LEU A 136 -15.10 14.81 -5.78
C LEU A 136 -14.03 15.39 -6.70
N ASP A 137 -14.04 16.71 -6.83
CA ASP A 137 -13.04 17.41 -7.63
C ASP A 137 -11.66 17.35 -6.96
N SER A 138 -10.64 16.95 -7.70
CA SER A 138 -9.27 16.89 -7.20
C SER A 138 -8.28 17.11 -8.34
N ASP A 139 -7.17 17.81 -8.05
CA ASP A 139 -6.08 17.98 -9.00
C ASP A 139 -5.39 16.64 -9.24
N PRO A 140 -5.32 16.14 -10.50
CA PRO A 140 -4.58 14.91 -10.81
C PRO A 140 -3.12 14.91 -10.35
N ALA A 141 -2.48 16.08 -10.31
CA ALA A 141 -1.11 16.23 -9.84
C ALA A 141 -0.95 15.91 -8.34
N HIS A 142 -2.02 15.96 -7.57
CA HIS A 142 -2.03 15.64 -6.14
C HIS A 142 -2.47 14.20 -5.83
N ARG A 143 -2.74 13.39 -6.85
CA ARG A 143 -3.11 11.98 -6.66
C ARG A 143 -1.87 11.13 -6.49
N VAL A 144 -1.81 10.46 -5.36
CA VAL A 144 -0.67 9.62 -4.94
C VAL A 144 -1.11 8.17 -4.87
N SER A 145 -0.34 7.31 -5.51
CA SER A 145 -0.50 5.86 -5.41
C SER A 145 0.41 5.34 -4.30
N HIS A 146 -0.16 4.64 -3.33
CA HIS A 146 0.60 3.90 -2.33
C HIS A 146 0.26 2.43 -2.45
N ILE A 147 1.25 1.61 -2.80
CA ILE A 147 1.10 0.16 -2.92
C ILE A 147 1.88 -0.48 -1.79
N GLN A 148 1.22 -1.34 -1.03
CA GLN A 148 1.86 -2.09 0.04
C GLN A 148 1.50 -3.56 -0.09
N ILE A 149 2.53 -4.41 -0.19
CA ILE A 149 2.38 -5.85 -0.41
C ILE A 149 3.20 -6.58 0.64
N HIS A 150 2.54 -7.46 1.38
CA HIS A 150 3.18 -8.31 2.37
C HIS A 150 3.41 -9.70 1.78
N LEU A 151 4.66 -10.12 1.75
CA LEU A 151 5.09 -11.45 1.27
C LEU A 151 5.65 -12.27 2.42
N SER A 152 5.66 -13.59 2.27
CA SER A 152 6.53 -14.44 3.09
C SER A 152 7.96 -13.93 3.02
N GLU A 153 8.69 -13.99 4.14
CA GLU A 153 10.01 -13.38 4.30
C GLU A 153 10.94 -13.68 3.13
N LEU A 154 11.54 -12.62 2.61
CA LEU A 154 12.59 -12.68 1.60
C LEU A 154 13.96 -12.62 2.28
N ALA A 155 14.94 -13.40 1.80
CA ALA A 155 16.32 -13.19 2.18
C ALA A 155 16.80 -11.79 1.74
N PRO A 156 17.78 -11.18 2.42
CA PRO A 156 18.24 -9.84 2.05
C PRO A 156 18.66 -9.68 0.59
N ALA A 157 19.29 -10.69 0.02
CA ALA A 157 19.69 -10.68 -1.39
C ALA A 157 18.48 -10.76 -2.33
N GLU A 158 17.47 -11.58 -2.00
CA GLU A 158 16.21 -11.65 -2.75
C GLU A 158 15.44 -10.32 -2.70
N ALA A 159 15.38 -9.69 -1.54
CA ALA A 159 14.73 -8.40 -1.36
C ALA A 159 15.39 -7.31 -2.21
N ARG A 160 16.73 -7.23 -2.21
CA ARG A 160 17.46 -6.27 -3.06
C ARG A 160 17.24 -6.53 -4.54
N ALA A 161 17.24 -7.79 -4.97
CA ALA A 161 16.99 -8.14 -6.37
C ALA A 161 15.57 -7.79 -6.81
N LEU A 162 14.58 -8.03 -5.96
CA LEU A 162 13.19 -7.67 -6.23
C LEU A 162 13.00 -6.15 -6.29
N GLU A 163 13.61 -5.42 -5.35
CA GLU A 163 13.57 -3.95 -5.33
C GLU A 163 14.15 -3.36 -6.63
N ALA A 164 15.26 -3.90 -7.11
CA ALA A 164 15.86 -3.49 -8.39
C ALA A 164 14.93 -3.76 -9.58
N ARG A 165 14.32 -4.94 -9.63
CA ARG A 165 13.36 -5.27 -10.70
C ARG A 165 12.11 -4.40 -10.66
N ILE A 166 11.59 -4.09 -9.48
CA ILE A 166 10.47 -3.16 -9.32
C ILE A 166 10.86 -1.78 -9.86
N GLY A 167 12.06 -1.30 -9.56
CA GLY A 167 12.58 -0.05 -10.11
C GLY A 167 12.59 -0.03 -11.64
N GLU A 168 13.03 -1.11 -12.27
CA GLU A 168 13.01 -1.26 -13.72
C GLU A 168 11.60 -1.26 -14.31
N VAL A 169 10.68 -1.98 -13.65
CA VAL A 169 9.25 -2.01 -14.04
C VAL A 169 8.63 -0.62 -13.95
N LEU A 170 8.93 0.14 -12.90
CA LEU A 170 8.45 1.52 -12.76
C LEU A 170 8.96 2.42 -13.88
N ASP A 171 10.21 2.30 -14.26
CA ASP A 171 10.77 3.03 -15.40
C ASP A 171 10.04 2.69 -16.70
N GLN A 172 9.73 1.42 -16.93
CA GLN A 172 8.97 0.96 -18.09
C GLN A 172 7.53 1.50 -18.10
N VAL A 173 6.87 1.53 -16.94
CA VAL A 173 5.51 2.09 -16.78
C VAL A 173 5.53 3.58 -17.09
N HIS A 174 6.53 4.31 -16.58
CA HIS A 174 6.69 5.74 -16.87
C HIS A 174 6.84 6.02 -18.36
N GLN A 175 7.68 5.23 -19.05
CA GLN A 175 7.83 5.33 -20.50
C GLN A 175 6.51 5.05 -21.22
N ALA A 176 5.83 3.97 -20.90
CA ALA A 176 4.56 3.60 -21.53
C ALA A 176 3.49 4.68 -21.35
N VAL A 177 3.44 5.32 -20.18
CA VAL A 177 2.47 6.39 -19.90
C VAL A 177 2.83 7.66 -20.65
N GLN A 178 4.11 7.99 -20.79
CA GLN A 178 4.56 9.14 -21.59
C GLN A 178 4.25 9.00 -23.08
N ASP A 179 4.40 7.80 -23.60
CA ASP A 179 4.17 7.49 -25.02
C ASP A 179 2.67 7.31 -25.35
N TRP A 180 1.82 7.14 -24.33
CA TRP A 180 0.37 6.91 -24.51
C TRP A 180 -0.35 7.99 -25.34
N PRO A 181 -0.10 9.29 -25.16
CA PRO A 181 -0.73 10.33 -25.99
C PRO A 181 -0.34 10.28 -27.48
N GLU A 182 0.82 9.73 -27.80
CA GLU A 182 1.30 9.61 -29.18
C GLU A 182 0.71 8.39 -29.90
N MET A 183 0.10 7.46 -29.14
CA MET A 183 -0.51 6.23 -29.67
C MET A 183 -2.00 6.36 -29.98
N THR A 184 -2.62 7.49 -29.65
CA THR A 184 -4.01 7.83 -29.92
C THR A 184 -4.11 8.92 -30.98
#